data_2429d6806fb9336df42e335618905618
#
_entry.id   2429d6806fb9336df42e335618905618
#
_cell.length_a   1.000
_cell.length_b   1.000
_cell.length_c   1.000
_cell.angle_alpha   90.00
_cell.angle_beta   90.00
_cell.angle_gamma   90.00
#
_symmetry.space_group_name_H-M   'P 1'
#
loop_
_entity.id
_entity.type
_entity.pdbx_description
1 polymer ?
#
loop_
_entity_poly.entity_id
_entity_poly.type
_entity_poly.pdbx_seq_one_letter_code
_entity_poly.pdbx_strand_id
1 'polypeptide(L)'
;MGRLAAGAGFALNLLLPPGAVAAGNGTLVLKTDSGPHSFSIELATTPGERALGLMYRRAMPGDAGMLFLYDRPQPIEMWMRNTIIPLDLIFIGADRKVRRIESHTEPFSSQLISSEGAVQGVLEVNAGTAETIGLKAGDEVVYPSIDQAPKP
;
A
#
# COMPACT_ATOMS: atom_id res chain seq x y z
N MET A 1 -18.45 -45.75 36.82
CA MET A 1 -18.05 -44.46 37.44
C MET A 1 -16.90 -43.90 36.63
N GLY A 2 -17.17 -43.05 35.68
CA GLY A 2 -16.20 -42.39 34.82
C GLY A 2 -16.38 -40.88 34.89
N ARG A 3 -15.37 -40.17 35.36
CA ARG A 3 -15.36 -38.72 35.43
C ARG A 3 -14.92 -38.13 34.09
N LEU A 4 -15.79 -37.36 33.45
CA LEU A 4 -15.43 -36.48 32.34
C LEU A 4 -14.67 -35.26 32.89
N ALA A 5 -13.45 -35.02 32.37
CA ALA A 5 -12.72 -33.81 32.58
C ALA A 5 -13.10 -32.81 31.46
N ALA A 6 -13.73 -31.68 31.83
CA ALA A 6 -14.00 -30.59 30.93
C ALA A 6 -12.71 -29.77 30.72
N GLY A 7 -12.19 -29.76 29.50
CA GLY A 7 -11.11 -28.90 29.10
C GLY A 7 -11.64 -27.48 28.85
N ALA A 8 -11.25 -26.53 29.71
CA ALA A 8 -11.52 -25.12 29.50
C ALA A 8 -10.57 -24.57 28.39
N GLY A 9 -11.10 -24.32 27.20
CA GLY A 9 -10.40 -23.62 26.14
C GLY A 9 -10.22 -22.15 26.51
N PHE A 10 -9.00 -21.70 26.76
CA PHE A 10 -8.66 -20.29 26.88
C PHE A 10 -8.68 -19.69 25.46
N ALA A 11 -9.73 -18.93 25.18
CA ALA A 11 -9.73 -18.06 24.01
C ALA A 11 -8.81 -16.87 24.30
N LEU A 12 -7.66 -16.85 23.63
CA LEU A 12 -6.75 -15.69 23.64
C LEU A 12 -7.41 -14.54 22.85
N ASN A 13 -8.06 -13.66 23.56
CA ASN A 13 -8.66 -12.45 22.99
C ASN A 13 -7.53 -11.44 22.74
N LEU A 14 -6.99 -11.42 21.51
CA LEU A 14 -6.07 -10.37 21.07
C LEU A 14 -6.85 -9.05 20.99
N LEU A 15 -6.75 -8.24 22.04
CA LEU A 15 -7.20 -6.85 22.01
C LEU A 15 -6.30 -6.08 21.01
N LEU A 16 -6.86 -5.75 19.86
CA LEU A 16 -6.28 -4.76 18.96
C LEU A 16 -6.28 -3.40 19.67
N PRO A 17 -5.19 -2.60 19.54
CA PRO A 17 -5.16 -1.29 20.13
C PRO A 17 -6.25 -0.39 19.53
N PRO A 18 -6.92 0.47 20.34
CA PRO A 18 -7.92 1.39 19.82
C PRO A 18 -7.22 2.42 18.91
N GLY A 19 -7.63 2.44 17.63
CA GLY A 19 -7.12 3.41 16.64
C GLY A 19 -6.71 2.84 15.28
N ALA A 20 -6.69 1.54 15.09
CA ALA A 20 -6.54 0.97 13.76
C ALA A 20 -7.87 1.09 13.01
N VAL A 21 -8.07 2.19 12.30
CA VAL A 21 -9.09 2.25 11.24
C VAL A 21 -8.71 1.16 10.24
N ALA A 22 -9.56 0.18 10.05
CA ALA A 22 -9.32 -0.89 9.08
C ALA A 22 -9.32 -0.25 7.69
N ALA A 23 -8.12 0.04 7.17
CA ALA A 23 -7.95 0.35 5.76
C ALA A 23 -8.53 -0.81 4.96
N GLY A 24 -9.36 -0.53 3.95
CA GLY A 24 -9.89 -1.57 3.07
C GLY A 24 -8.73 -2.34 2.47
N ASN A 25 -8.78 -3.66 2.53
CA ASN A 25 -7.74 -4.51 1.95
C ASN A 25 -8.15 -4.93 0.54
N GLY A 26 -7.19 -5.04 -0.35
CA GLY A 26 -7.43 -5.46 -1.72
C GLY A 26 -6.24 -6.19 -2.32
N THR A 27 -6.43 -6.70 -3.53
CA THR A 27 -5.34 -7.24 -4.35
C THR A 27 -5.07 -6.29 -5.51
N LEU A 28 -3.80 -5.97 -5.73
CA LEU A 28 -3.32 -5.21 -6.89
C LEU A 28 -2.40 -6.10 -7.71
N VAL A 29 -2.48 -5.97 -9.02
CA VAL A 29 -1.59 -6.68 -9.95
C VAL A 29 -0.83 -5.67 -10.80
N LEU A 30 0.50 -5.77 -10.80
CA LEU A 30 1.39 -5.08 -11.73
C LEU A 30 1.68 -6.02 -12.91
N LYS A 31 1.37 -5.58 -14.13
CA LYS A 31 1.65 -6.35 -15.34
C LYS A 31 2.93 -5.81 -15.98
N THR A 32 3.99 -6.60 -15.90
CA THR A 32 5.30 -6.29 -16.46
C THR A 32 5.65 -7.24 -17.61
N ASP A 33 6.75 -7.01 -18.28
CA ASP A 33 7.26 -7.92 -19.32
C ASP A 33 7.63 -9.31 -18.75
N SER A 34 7.94 -9.39 -17.44
CA SER A 34 8.21 -10.66 -16.75
C SER A 34 6.93 -11.41 -16.34
N GLY A 35 5.77 -10.81 -16.56
CA GLY A 35 4.46 -11.36 -16.22
C GLY A 35 3.71 -10.56 -15.15
N PRO A 36 2.56 -11.07 -14.67
CA PRO A 36 1.78 -10.43 -13.63
C PRO A 36 2.37 -10.69 -12.24
N HIS A 37 2.45 -9.64 -11.42
CA HIS A 37 2.89 -9.70 -10.02
C HIS A 37 1.78 -9.18 -9.11
N SER A 38 1.33 -10.02 -8.17
CA SER A 38 0.22 -9.72 -7.26
C SER A 38 0.73 -9.22 -5.92
N PHE A 39 0.06 -8.20 -5.39
CA PHE A 39 0.34 -7.60 -4.08
C PHE A 39 -0.93 -7.56 -3.24
N SER A 40 -0.80 -7.89 -1.96
CA SER A 40 -1.82 -7.63 -0.95
C SER A 40 -1.69 -6.18 -0.51
N ILE A 41 -2.69 -5.34 -0.78
CA ILE A 41 -2.61 -3.92 -0.52
C ILE A 41 -3.58 -3.45 0.55
N GLU A 42 -3.15 -2.48 1.33
CA GLU A 42 -4.02 -1.62 2.12
C GLU A 42 -4.41 -0.41 1.27
N LEU A 43 -5.65 0.04 1.39
CA LEU A 43 -6.15 1.23 0.68
C LEU A 43 -6.12 2.45 1.59
N ALA A 44 -5.52 3.53 1.12
CA ALA A 44 -5.57 4.86 1.74
C ALA A 44 -6.41 5.78 0.86
N THR A 45 -7.69 5.95 1.20
CA THR A 45 -8.68 6.69 0.40
C THR A 45 -9.14 7.98 1.04
N THR A 46 -9.03 8.08 2.37
CA THR A 46 -9.35 9.31 3.11
C THR A 46 -8.12 10.19 3.31
N PRO A 47 -8.30 11.50 3.53
CA PRO A 47 -7.17 12.38 3.85
C PRO A 47 -6.36 11.93 5.06
N GLY A 48 -7.00 11.40 6.11
CA GLY A 48 -6.33 10.91 7.31
C GLY A 48 -5.50 9.65 7.04
N GLU A 49 -6.03 8.68 6.29
CA GLU A 49 -5.30 7.47 5.90
C GLU A 49 -4.08 7.83 5.03
N ARG A 50 -4.24 8.71 4.05
CA ARG A 50 -3.14 9.18 3.22
C ARG A 50 -2.09 9.95 4.02
N ALA A 51 -2.50 10.75 5.02
CA ALA A 51 -1.56 11.48 5.86
C ALA A 51 -0.74 10.55 6.76
N LEU A 52 -1.32 9.45 7.23
CA LEU A 52 -0.62 8.44 8.04
C LEU A 52 0.27 7.53 7.17
N GLY A 53 -0.27 7.01 6.07
CA GLY A 53 0.45 6.10 5.19
C GLY A 53 1.14 4.95 5.94
N LEU A 54 2.36 4.65 5.57
CA LEU A 54 3.20 3.60 6.18
C LEU A 54 4.08 4.12 7.35
N MET A 55 3.79 5.31 7.88
CA MET A 55 4.54 5.87 9.01
C MET A 55 4.60 4.89 10.20
N TYR A 56 5.73 4.86 10.89
CA TYR A 56 6.01 4.09 12.10
C TYR A 56 6.02 2.57 11.92
N ARG A 57 5.83 2.03 10.72
CA ARG A 57 5.95 0.59 10.45
C ARG A 57 7.41 0.19 10.36
N ARG A 58 7.75 -0.92 11.02
CA ARG A 58 9.13 -1.43 11.07
C ARG A 58 9.45 -2.41 9.95
N ALA A 59 8.43 -3.05 9.39
CA ALA A 59 8.55 -4.02 8.31
C ALA A 59 7.23 -4.14 7.55
N MET A 60 7.30 -4.61 6.31
CA MET A 60 6.17 -4.98 5.48
C MET A 60 6.54 -6.25 4.69
N PRO A 61 5.61 -7.23 4.55
CA PRO A 61 5.85 -8.41 3.71
C PRO A 61 6.25 -8.04 2.28
N GLY A 62 7.03 -8.89 1.62
CA GLY A 62 7.55 -8.61 0.29
C GLY A 62 6.50 -8.50 -0.81
N ASP A 63 5.34 -9.11 -0.60
CA ASP A 63 4.17 -9.10 -1.48
C ASP A 63 3.05 -8.16 -0.98
N ALA A 64 3.36 -7.26 -0.06
CA ALA A 64 2.42 -6.27 0.46
C ALA A 64 2.76 -4.86 0.00
N GLY A 65 1.77 -3.96 0.08
CA GLY A 65 1.92 -2.55 -0.22
C GLY A 65 0.75 -1.71 0.29
N MET A 66 0.83 -0.40 0.07
CA MET A 66 -0.27 0.52 0.32
C MET A 66 -0.57 1.32 -0.93
N LEU A 67 -1.84 1.36 -1.32
CA LEU A 67 -2.32 2.13 -2.46
C LEU A 67 -3.07 3.37 -1.98
N PHE A 68 -2.48 4.52 -2.25
CA PHE A 68 -3.11 5.84 -2.06
C PHE A 68 -3.97 6.13 -3.28
N LEU A 69 -5.26 6.34 -3.08
CA LEU A 69 -6.19 6.70 -4.15
C LEU A 69 -6.74 8.09 -3.94
N TYR A 70 -6.90 8.80 -5.05
CA TYR A 70 -7.44 10.16 -5.11
C TYR A 70 -8.69 10.18 -5.98
N ASP A 71 -9.68 11.00 -5.62
CA ASP A 71 -10.98 11.07 -6.31
C ASP A 71 -10.85 11.51 -7.77
N ARG A 72 -9.80 12.26 -8.09
CA ARG A 72 -9.51 12.79 -9.42
C ARG A 72 -8.00 12.85 -9.68
N PRO A 73 -7.57 12.78 -10.94
CA PRO A 73 -6.17 12.99 -11.29
C PRO A 73 -5.70 14.38 -10.87
N GLN A 74 -4.53 14.45 -10.25
CA GLN A 74 -3.90 15.69 -9.80
C GLN A 74 -2.40 15.49 -9.60
N PRO A 75 -1.57 16.55 -9.60
CA PRO A 75 -0.19 16.48 -9.16
C PRO A 75 -0.14 16.06 -7.68
N ILE A 76 0.70 15.08 -7.35
CA ILE A 76 0.87 14.54 -6.01
C ILE A 76 2.31 14.74 -5.57
N GLU A 77 2.48 15.13 -4.31
CA GLU A 77 3.77 15.19 -3.64
C GLU A 77 3.73 14.24 -2.44
N MET A 78 4.72 13.36 -2.37
CA MET A 78 4.93 12.42 -1.29
C MET A 78 6.18 12.78 -0.49
N TRP A 79 6.34 12.20 0.68
CA TRP A 79 7.54 12.32 1.52
C TRP A 79 7.74 11.03 2.32
N MET A 80 8.92 10.85 2.89
CA MET A 80 9.26 9.73 3.76
C MET A 80 9.26 10.11 5.24
N ARG A 81 8.59 11.21 5.61
CA ARG A 81 8.54 11.65 7.01
C ARG A 81 7.94 10.57 7.90
N ASN A 82 8.60 10.28 9.02
CA ASN A 82 8.22 9.22 9.97
C ASN A 82 8.10 7.80 9.35
N THR A 83 8.59 7.59 8.15
CA THR A 83 8.57 6.30 7.46
C THR A 83 9.93 5.63 7.62
N ILE A 84 9.95 4.47 8.29
CA ILE A 84 11.16 3.77 8.75
C ILE A 84 11.73 2.88 7.64
N ILE A 85 10.85 2.23 6.87
CA ILE A 85 11.24 1.29 5.81
C ILE A 85 11.49 2.05 4.51
N PRO A 86 12.57 1.74 3.77
CA PRO A 86 12.78 2.29 2.43
C PRO A 86 11.71 1.71 1.48
N LEU A 87 11.21 2.52 0.58
CA LEU A 87 10.10 2.18 -0.32
C LEU A 87 10.45 2.48 -1.78
N ASP A 88 9.73 1.80 -2.68
CA ASP A 88 9.53 2.25 -4.06
C ASP A 88 8.15 2.91 -4.13
N LEU A 89 8.07 4.13 -4.68
CA LEU A 89 6.84 4.86 -4.93
C LEU A 89 6.50 4.78 -6.41
N ILE A 90 5.35 4.19 -6.72
CA ILE A 90 4.88 3.96 -8.09
C ILE A 90 3.70 4.89 -8.34
N PHE A 91 3.89 5.91 -9.16
CA PHE A 91 2.86 6.89 -9.51
C PHE A 91 2.02 6.38 -10.68
N ILE A 92 0.68 6.35 -10.51
CA ILE A 92 -0.27 5.67 -11.38
C ILE A 92 -1.26 6.69 -11.97
N GLY A 93 -1.35 6.73 -13.28
CA GLY A 93 -2.29 7.60 -13.99
C GLY A 93 -3.75 7.13 -13.88
N ALA A 94 -4.69 7.98 -14.28
CA ALA A 94 -6.12 7.66 -14.34
C ALA A 94 -6.44 6.51 -15.31
N ASP A 95 -5.58 6.30 -16.30
CA ASP A 95 -5.64 5.19 -17.25
C ASP A 95 -5.06 3.88 -16.69
N ARG A 96 -4.75 3.86 -15.36
CA ARG A 96 -4.16 2.71 -14.67
C ARG A 96 -2.82 2.25 -15.25
N LYS A 97 -2.01 3.19 -15.71
CA LYS A 97 -0.64 2.93 -16.16
C LYS A 97 0.37 3.61 -15.24
N VAL A 98 1.50 2.96 -15.05
CA VAL A 98 2.64 3.54 -14.35
C VAL A 98 3.12 4.78 -15.11
N ARG A 99 3.24 5.91 -14.42
CA ARG A 99 3.77 7.17 -14.96
C ARG A 99 5.22 7.38 -14.59
N ARG A 100 5.53 7.17 -13.33
CA ARG A 100 6.84 7.41 -12.75
C ARG A 100 7.08 6.44 -11.60
N ILE A 101 8.32 6.09 -11.37
CA ILE A 101 8.78 5.28 -10.25
C ILE A 101 9.90 6.05 -9.55
N GLU A 102 9.76 6.27 -8.24
CA GLU A 102 10.85 6.68 -7.37
C GLU A 102 11.28 5.49 -6.55
N SER A 103 12.48 4.98 -6.83
CA SER A 103 12.97 3.77 -6.20
C SER A 103 13.91 4.08 -5.03
N HIS A 104 13.97 3.18 -4.05
CA HIS A 104 14.90 3.25 -2.93
C HIS A 104 14.84 4.58 -2.18
N THR A 105 13.62 5.04 -1.86
CA THR A 105 13.44 6.29 -1.12
C THR A 105 14.15 6.27 0.23
N GLU A 106 14.68 7.44 0.62
CA GLU A 106 15.42 7.58 1.88
C GLU A 106 14.46 7.65 3.07
N PRO A 107 14.55 6.71 4.04
CA PRO A 107 13.75 6.76 5.25
C PRO A 107 13.90 8.09 5.99
N PHE A 108 12.81 8.55 6.61
CA PHE A 108 12.71 9.80 7.38
C PHE A 108 12.95 11.09 6.58
N SER A 109 13.20 11.04 5.28
CA SER A 109 13.39 12.22 4.46
C SER A 109 12.13 13.09 4.42
N SER A 110 12.29 14.40 4.57
CA SER A 110 11.24 15.39 4.38
C SER A 110 11.26 16.01 2.96
N GLN A 111 12.16 15.54 2.10
CA GLN A 111 12.20 15.96 0.71
C GLN A 111 10.91 15.54 -0.01
N LEU A 112 10.35 16.46 -0.77
CA LEU A 112 9.16 16.17 -1.58
C LEU A 112 9.54 15.36 -2.81
N ILE A 113 8.76 14.31 -3.06
CA ILE A 113 8.85 13.44 -4.21
C ILE A 113 7.62 13.69 -5.07
N SER A 114 7.80 14.41 -6.17
CA SER A 114 6.71 14.82 -7.06
C SER A 114 6.32 13.70 -8.01
N SER A 115 5.03 13.59 -8.34
CA SER A 115 4.53 12.75 -9.43
C SER A 115 4.92 13.25 -10.82
N GLU A 116 5.43 14.50 -10.92
CA GLU A 116 5.81 15.19 -12.18
C GLU A 116 4.66 15.28 -13.20
N GLY A 117 3.43 15.22 -12.73
CA GLY A 117 2.22 15.31 -13.54
C GLY A 117 1.01 14.78 -12.80
N ALA A 118 -0.15 14.82 -13.45
CA ALA A 118 -1.39 14.35 -12.86
C ALA A 118 -1.41 12.83 -12.77
N VAL A 119 -1.64 12.32 -11.54
CA VAL A 119 -1.83 10.90 -11.24
C VAL A 119 -3.07 10.72 -10.37
N GLN A 120 -3.64 9.52 -10.34
CA GLN A 120 -4.80 9.21 -9.54
C GLN A 120 -4.49 8.20 -8.42
N GLY A 121 -3.31 7.59 -8.45
CA GLY A 121 -2.86 6.68 -7.41
C GLY A 121 -1.36 6.74 -7.20
N VAL A 122 -0.95 6.36 -5.98
CA VAL A 122 0.45 6.07 -5.65
C VAL A 122 0.47 4.73 -4.92
N LEU A 123 1.24 3.78 -5.43
CA LEU A 123 1.49 2.51 -4.76
C LEU A 123 2.86 2.56 -4.08
N GLU A 124 2.87 2.29 -2.80
CA GLU A 124 4.10 2.11 -2.01
C GLU A 124 4.34 0.62 -1.77
N VAL A 125 5.53 0.16 -2.11
CA VAL A 125 6.02 -1.22 -1.89
C VAL A 125 7.43 -1.17 -1.31
N ASN A 126 7.94 -2.29 -0.81
CA ASN A 126 9.33 -2.35 -0.33
C ASN A 126 10.32 -1.93 -1.42
N ALA A 127 11.36 -1.20 -1.03
CA ALA A 127 12.41 -0.76 -1.93
C ALA A 127 13.07 -1.94 -2.68
N GLY A 128 13.35 -1.74 -3.98
CA GLY A 128 13.90 -2.76 -4.86
C GLY A 128 12.86 -3.67 -5.51
N THR A 129 11.59 -3.56 -5.13
CA THR A 129 10.51 -4.36 -5.75
C THR A 129 10.36 -4.04 -7.23
N ALA A 130 10.32 -2.76 -7.60
CA ALA A 130 10.16 -2.32 -8.98
C ALA A 130 11.27 -2.87 -9.88
N GLU A 131 12.51 -2.81 -9.42
CA GLU A 131 13.66 -3.36 -10.13
C GLU A 131 13.57 -4.89 -10.28
N THR A 132 13.25 -5.59 -9.19
CA THR A 132 13.16 -7.06 -9.16
C THR A 132 12.13 -7.60 -10.17
N ILE A 133 10.99 -6.94 -10.33
CA ILE A 133 9.94 -7.36 -11.25
C ILE A 133 10.05 -6.74 -12.65
N GLY A 134 11.03 -5.86 -12.85
CA GLY A 134 11.24 -5.16 -14.12
C GLY A 134 10.14 -4.16 -14.45
N LEU A 135 9.55 -3.52 -13.42
CA LEU A 135 8.48 -2.52 -13.61
C LEU A 135 9.01 -1.27 -14.28
N LYS A 136 8.25 -0.75 -15.23
CA LYS A 136 8.59 0.47 -15.98
C LYS A 136 7.37 1.35 -16.23
N ALA A 137 7.62 2.60 -16.57
CA ALA A 137 6.57 3.51 -17.03
C ALA A 137 5.84 2.92 -18.25
N GLY A 138 4.51 3.01 -18.25
CA GLY A 138 3.63 2.44 -19.24
C GLY A 138 3.04 1.08 -18.88
N ASP A 139 3.61 0.37 -17.90
CA ASP A 139 3.06 -0.91 -17.42
C ASP A 139 1.68 -0.73 -16.80
N GLU A 140 0.84 -1.75 -16.96
CA GLU A 140 -0.56 -1.71 -16.50
C GLU A 140 -0.66 -2.11 -15.03
N VAL A 141 -1.53 -1.39 -14.32
CA VAL A 141 -1.85 -1.64 -12.90
C VAL A 141 -3.33 -2.01 -12.79
N VAL A 142 -3.62 -3.19 -12.26
CA VAL A 142 -4.99 -3.66 -12.02
C VAL A 142 -5.27 -3.65 -10.53
N TYR A 143 -6.26 -2.87 -10.10
CA TYR A 143 -6.68 -2.77 -8.71
C TYR A 143 -8.18 -2.50 -8.62
N PRO A 144 -8.84 -2.77 -7.46
CA PRO A 144 -10.26 -2.50 -7.26
C PRO A 144 -10.60 -1.02 -7.48
N SER A 145 -11.79 -0.74 -7.99
CA SER A 145 -12.31 0.63 -8.06
C SER A 145 -12.59 1.16 -6.65
N ILE A 146 -12.50 2.48 -6.46
CA ILE A 146 -12.83 3.16 -5.19
C ILE A 146 -14.27 2.83 -4.75
N ASP A 147 -15.18 2.63 -5.71
CA ASP A 147 -16.58 2.28 -5.45
C ASP A 147 -16.78 0.90 -4.79
N GLN A 148 -15.75 0.05 -4.79
CA GLN A 148 -15.77 -1.27 -4.16
C GLN A 148 -15.11 -1.28 -2.77
N ALA A 149 -14.57 -0.16 -2.33
CA ALA A 149 -14.11 -0.03 -0.96
C ALA A 149 -15.32 -0.14 -0.02
N PRO A 150 -15.26 -0.93 1.08
CA PRO A 150 -16.34 -0.99 2.04
C PRO A 150 -16.60 0.43 2.56
N LYS A 151 -17.82 0.92 2.34
CA LYS A 151 -18.25 2.19 2.95
C LYS A 151 -18.29 2.01 4.46
N PRO A 152 -17.85 3.02 5.23
CA PRO A 152 -17.86 2.98 6.70
C PRO A 152 -19.25 2.79 7.26
#